data_e051b232b677e948cbe3d45dab8bcec5
#
_entry.id   e051b232b677e948cbe3d45dab8bcec5
#
_cell.length_a   1.000
_cell.length_b   1.000
_cell.length_c   1.000
_cell.angle_alpha   90.00
_cell.angle_beta   90.00
_cell.angle_gamma   90.00
#
_symmetry.space_group_name_H-M   'P 1'
#
loop_
_entity.id
_entity.type
_entity.pdbx_description
1 polymer ?
#
loop_
_entity_poly.entity_id
_entity_poly.type
_entity_poly.pdbx_seq_one_letter_code
_entity_poly.pdbx_strand_id
1 'polypeptide(L)'
;MVQASLVSVIIPVRNGVRYLAEAVESVRAQRYHPLEILVVDDASTDGTGQLARQWPNVRYISRATRGGTGAARNLGVARSSGALLAFLDADDIWAPDKLVLQTAVLAGDPTLEAVFGHVVPFWEGGEGKAMPGPVPGTMLIRREAFDRVGGFDEDPRAKETVDWYLRAMEGGVRMRMLPEVIYRRRIHGDNRGIRERDMGGYLLALKASLDRRR
;
A
#
# COMPACT_ATOMS: atom_id res chain seq x y z
N MET A 1 -23.46 17.57 -8.06
CA MET A 1 -22.88 16.40 -7.36
C MET A 1 -21.42 16.33 -7.76
N VAL A 2 -20.49 16.35 -6.79
CA VAL A 2 -19.05 16.18 -7.08
C VAL A 2 -18.85 14.74 -7.54
N GLN A 3 -18.29 14.55 -8.72
CA GLN A 3 -18.01 13.22 -9.25
C GLN A 3 -16.97 12.54 -8.35
N ALA A 4 -17.25 11.30 -7.92
CA ALA A 4 -16.33 10.54 -7.10
C ALA A 4 -15.00 10.28 -7.84
N SER A 5 -13.88 10.53 -7.18
CA SER A 5 -12.55 10.34 -7.79
C SER A 5 -12.21 8.85 -7.94
N LEU A 6 -11.67 8.46 -9.09
CA LEU A 6 -11.17 7.10 -9.28
C LEU A 6 -10.02 6.81 -8.31
N VAL A 7 -10.15 5.70 -7.57
CA VAL A 7 -9.08 5.16 -6.71
C VAL A 7 -8.38 4.03 -7.43
N SER A 8 -7.06 4.13 -7.57
CA SER A 8 -6.21 3.04 -8.04
C SER A 8 -5.66 2.27 -6.84
N VAL A 9 -6.00 0.99 -6.75
CA VAL A 9 -5.51 0.08 -5.72
C VAL A 9 -4.38 -0.78 -6.29
N ILE A 10 -3.18 -0.61 -5.77
CA ILE A 10 -1.99 -1.32 -6.20
C ILE A 10 -1.67 -2.45 -5.19
N ILE A 11 -1.63 -3.69 -5.67
CA ILE A 11 -1.33 -4.89 -4.88
C ILE A 11 -0.03 -5.50 -5.41
N PRO A 12 1.13 -5.17 -4.82
CA PRO A 12 2.37 -5.85 -5.14
C PRO A 12 2.32 -7.28 -4.61
N VAL A 13 2.75 -8.25 -5.41
CA VAL A 13 2.75 -9.65 -5.00
C VAL A 13 4.01 -10.36 -5.50
N ARG A 14 4.52 -11.27 -4.66
CA ARG A 14 5.49 -12.28 -5.05
C ARG A 14 5.23 -13.57 -4.30
N ASN A 15 4.97 -14.66 -5.04
CA ASN A 15 4.65 -15.97 -4.48
C ASN A 15 3.51 -15.89 -3.43
N GLY A 16 2.41 -15.26 -3.83
CA GLY A 16 1.29 -14.93 -2.96
C GLY A 16 0.04 -15.76 -3.20
N VAL A 17 0.12 -16.89 -3.92
CA VAL A 17 -1.03 -17.71 -4.30
C VAL A 17 -1.94 -18.04 -3.12
N ARG A 18 -1.37 -18.16 -1.91
CA ARG A 18 -2.10 -18.53 -0.70
C ARG A 18 -3.07 -17.46 -0.20
N TYR A 19 -2.71 -16.18 -0.31
CA TYR A 19 -3.44 -15.09 0.35
C TYR A 19 -4.02 -14.06 -0.61
N LEU A 20 -3.51 -13.99 -1.85
CA LEU A 20 -3.87 -12.96 -2.81
C LEU A 20 -5.39 -12.88 -3.06
N ALA A 21 -6.10 -14.02 -3.02
CA ALA A 21 -7.55 -14.03 -3.23
C ALA A 21 -8.29 -13.25 -2.14
N GLU A 22 -7.93 -13.45 -0.87
CA GLU A 22 -8.52 -12.71 0.25
C GLU A 22 -8.21 -11.21 0.18
N ALA A 23 -6.97 -10.86 -0.18
CA ALA A 23 -6.57 -9.46 -0.38
C ALA A 23 -7.43 -8.78 -1.45
N VAL A 24 -7.53 -9.37 -2.64
CA VAL A 24 -8.32 -8.84 -3.75
C VAL A 24 -9.80 -8.74 -3.37
N GLU A 25 -10.35 -9.75 -2.70
CA GLU A 25 -11.75 -9.73 -2.29
C GLU A 25 -12.05 -8.64 -1.26
N SER A 26 -11.11 -8.35 -0.34
CA SER A 26 -11.25 -7.24 0.59
C SER A 26 -11.30 -5.86 -0.09
N VAL A 27 -10.66 -5.72 -1.25
CA VAL A 27 -10.75 -4.51 -2.10
C VAL A 27 -12.07 -4.47 -2.84
N ARG A 28 -12.54 -5.60 -3.38
CA ARG A 28 -13.84 -5.69 -4.08
C ARG A 28 -15.01 -5.42 -3.15
N ALA A 29 -14.89 -5.79 -1.88
CA ALA A 29 -15.90 -5.55 -0.85
C ALA A 29 -15.98 -4.08 -0.40
N GLN A 30 -15.10 -3.20 -0.89
CA GLN A 30 -15.18 -1.78 -0.56
C GLN A 30 -16.46 -1.15 -1.13
N ARG A 31 -17.13 -0.34 -0.30
CA ARG A 31 -18.39 0.36 -0.65
C ARG A 31 -18.14 1.66 -1.42
N TYR A 32 -17.00 1.80 -2.04
CA TYR A 32 -16.58 2.98 -2.80
C TYR A 32 -16.34 2.66 -4.26
N HIS A 33 -16.88 3.49 -5.14
CA HIS A 33 -16.67 3.45 -6.58
C HIS A 33 -16.54 4.88 -7.14
N PRO A 34 -15.78 5.10 -8.25
CA PRO A 34 -15.08 4.10 -9.06
C PRO A 34 -13.72 3.69 -8.47
N LEU A 35 -13.33 2.44 -8.69
CA LEU A 35 -12.01 1.93 -8.35
C LEU A 35 -11.45 1.02 -9.47
N GLU A 36 -10.13 0.97 -9.62
CA GLU A 36 -9.40 0.00 -10.41
C GLU A 36 -8.42 -0.78 -9.51
N ILE A 37 -8.24 -2.07 -9.80
CA ILE A 37 -7.36 -2.97 -9.05
C ILE A 37 -6.22 -3.43 -9.95
N LEU A 38 -4.99 -3.17 -9.54
CA LEU A 38 -3.78 -3.59 -10.23
C LEU A 38 -3.00 -4.58 -9.34
N VAL A 39 -2.91 -5.83 -9.78
CA VAL A 39 -2.03 -6.83 -9.18
C VAL A 39 -0.71 -6.81 -9.93
N VAL A 40 0.37 -6.42 -9.23
CA VAL A 40 1.71 -6.32 -9.81
C VAL A 40 2.59 -7.44 -9.29
N ASP A 41 2.83 -8.40 -10.13
CA ASP A 41 3.58 -9.62 -9.83
C ASP A 41 5.08 -9.41 -10.05
N ASP A 42 5.85 -9.46 -8.98
CA ASP A 42 7.30 -9.29 -8.97
C ASP A 42 8.04 -10.62 -9.24
N ALA A 43 7.79 -11.20 -10.42
CA ALA A 43 8.38 -12.45 -10.90
C ALA A 43 8.08 -13.64 -9.97
N SER A 44 6.80 -13.93 -9.72
CA SER A 44 6.37 -15.12 -8.99
C SER A 44 6.69 -16.42 -9.76
N THR A 45 6.96 -17.46 -9.01
CA THR A 45 7.27 -18.82 -9.52
C THR A 45 6.26 -19.87 -9.07
N ASP A 46 5.22 -19.45 -8.37
CA ASP A 46 4.08 -20.28 -7.94
C ASP A 46 2.85 -20.02 -8.84
N GLY A 47 1.68 -20.45 -8.42
CA GLY A 47 0.41 -20.25 -9.13
C GLY A 47 -0.16 -18.82 -9.09
N THR A 48 0.55 -17.82 -8.55
CA THR A 48 0.05 -16.44 -8.37
C THR A 48 -0.45 -15.82 -9.67
N GLY A 49 0.34 -15.90 -10.74
CA GLY A 49 -0.04 -15.31 -12.02
C GLY A 49 -1.24 -16.00 -12.69
N GLN A 50 -1.39 -17.31 -12.51
CA GLN A 50 -2.55 -18.06 -13.01
C GLN A 50 -3.81 -17.64 -12.26
N LEU A 51 -3.72 -17.50 -10.93
CA LEU A 51 -4.81 -17.06 -10.09
C LEU A 51 -5.26 -15.63 -10.45
N ALA A 52 -4.32 -14.68 -10.54
CA ALA A 52 -4.64 -13.28 -10.79
C ALA A 52 -5.32 -13.04 -12.15
N ARG A 53 -4.98 -13.80 -13.18
CA ARG A 53 -5.62 -13.70 -14.50
C ARG A 53 -7.06 -14.21 -14.57
N GLN A 54 -7.53 -14.93 -13.56
CA GLN A 54 -8.91 -15.41 -13.50
C GLN A 54 -9.92 -14.30 -13.17
N TRP A 55 -9.47 -13.16 -12.67
CA TRP A 55 -10.36 -12.08 -12.25
C TRP A 55 -10.54 -11.02 -13.35
N PRO A 56 -11.74 -10.93 -13.98
CA PRO A 56 -11.98 -10.04 -15.13
C PRO A 56 -11.80 -8.55 -14.79
N ASN A 57 -12.01 -8.16 -13.54
CA ASN A 57 -11.94 -6.76 -13.10
C ASN A 57 -10.64 -6.43 -12.36
N VAL A 58 -9.60 -7.27 -12.52
CA VAL A 58 -8.27 -7.07 -11.96
C VAL A 58 -7.27 -6.99 -13.10
N ARG A 59 -6.54 -5.90 -13.13
CA ARG A 59 -5.46 -5.72 -14.10
C ARG A 59 -4.19 -6.38 -13.58
N TYR A 60 -3.84 -7.53 -14.15
CA TYR A 60 -2.61 -8.24 -13.83
C TYR A 60 -1.43 -7.70 -14.63
N ILE A 61 -0.34 -7.39 -13.96
CA ILE A 61 0.91 -6.90 -14.54
C ILE A 61 2.04 -7.75 -13.99
N SER A 62 2.81 -8.41 -14.87
CA SER A 62 3.98 -9.21 -14.47
C SER A 62 5.28 -8.51 -14.80
N ARG A 63 6.26 -8.64 -13.92
CA ARG A 63 7.65 -8.26 -14.14
C ARG A 63 8.44 -9.48 -14.60
N ALA A 64 9.36 -9.30 -15.52
CA ALA A 64 10.22 -10.39 -16.00
C ALA A 64 11.28 -10.79 -14.94
N THR A 65 11.71 -9.82 -14.14
CA THR A 65 12.74 -10.01 -13.10
C THR A 65 12.30 -9.41 -11.77
N ARG A 66 12.74 -10.02 -10.68
CA ARG A 66 12.50 -9.53 -9.33
C ARG A 66 13.14 -8.15 -9.12
N GLY A 67 12.37 -7.21 -8.59
CA GLY A 67 12.85 -5.87 -8.27
C GLY A 67 12.44 -5.38 -6.88
N GLY A 68 11.68 -6.19 -6.14
CA GLY A 68 11.20 -5.86 -4.80
C GLY A 68 9.88 -5.11 -4.77
N THR A 69 9.36 -4.94 -3.55
CA THR A 69 8.03 -4.38 -3.31
C THR A 69 7.93 -2.92 -3.76
N GLY A 70 8.98 -2.11 -3.53
CA GLY A 70 9.03 -0.71 -3.99
C GLY A 70 8.88 -0.60 -5.50
N ALA A 71 9.67 -1.37 -6.24
CA ALA A 71 9.62 -1.38 -7.71
C ALA A 71 8.27 -1.89 -8.25
N ALA A 72 7.65 -2.89 -7.59
CA ALA A 72 6.33 -3.36 -7.97
C ALA A 72 5.25 -2.31 -7.72
N ARG A 73 5.28 -1.60 -6.58
CA ARG A 73 4.36 -0.49 -6.31
C ARG A 73 4.53 0.64 -7.31
N ASN A 74 5.75 1.06 -7.62
CA ASN A 74 6.05 2.10 -8.60
C ASN A 74 5.52 1.74 -9.98
N LEU A 75 5.73 0.50 -10.43
CA LEU A 75 5.17 0.01 -11.69
C LEU A 75 3.64 0.06 -11.69
N GLY A 76 3.00 -0.30 -10.58
CA GLY A 76 1.56 -0.19 -10.41
C GLY A 76 1.07 1.24 -10.54
N VAL A 77 1.73 2.19 -9.86
CA VAL A 77 1.40 3.63 -9.96
C VAL A 77 1.55 4.12 -11.41
N ALA A 78 2.65 3.79 -12.09
CA ALA A 78 2.91 4.19 -13.47
C ALA A 78 1.89 3.61 -14.48
N ARG A 79 1.21 2.53 -14.12
CA ARG A 79 0.21 1.85 -14.98
C ARG A 79 -1.22 2.14 -14.55
N SER A 80 -1.44 2.94 -13.52
CA SER A 80 -2.75 3.28 -12.99
C SER A 80 -3.19 4.67 -13.43
N SER A 81 -4.50 4.96 -13.36
CA SER A 81 -5.10 6.19 -13.87
C SER A 81 -5.89 7.00 -12.82
N GLY A 82 -6.08 6.47 -11.60
CA GLY A 82 -6.87 7.12 -10.57
C GLY A 82 -6.22 8.39 -10.03
N ALA A 83 -7.03 9.37 -9.70
CA ALA A 83 -6.61 10.60 -9.02
C ALA A 83 -6.20 10.35 -7.57
N LEU A 84 -6.63 9.22 -7.00
CA LEU A 84 -6.25 8.75 -5.67
C LEU A 84 -5.51 7.41 -5.79
N LEU A 85 -4.47 7.25 -4.98
CA LEU A 85 -3.67 6.02 -4.91
C LEU A 85 -3.85 5.36 -3.55
N ALA A 86 -3.97 4.04 -3.55
CA ALA A 86 -4.00 3.20 -2.36
C ALA A 86 -3.20 1.93 -2.61
N PHE A 87 -2.68 1.31 -1.55
CA PHE A 87 -1.82 0.14 -1.63
C PHE A 87 -2.30 -0.94 -0.65
N LEU A 88 -2.19 -2.19 -1.06
CA LEU A 88 -2.49 -3.33 -0.19
C LEU A 88 -1.44 -4.41 -0.42
N ASP A 89 -0.81 -4.91 0.64
CA ASP A 89 0.08 -6.05 0.54
C ASP A 89 -0.74 -7.34 0.31
N ALA A 90 -0.22 -8.24 -0.52
CA ALA A 90 -0.97 -9.39 -1.03
C ALA A 90 -1.34 -10.45 0.02
N ASP A 91 -0.79 -10.33 1.24
CA ASP A 91 -1.06 -11.20 2.39
C ASP A 91 -1.96 -10.54 3.46
N ASP A 92 -2.41 -9.30 3.23
CA ASP A 92 -3.17 -8.50 4.18
C ASP A 92 -4.62 -8.25 3.71
N ILE A 93 -5.43 -7.61 4.57
CA ILE A 93 -6.85 -7.41 4.32
C ILE A 93 -7.25 -5.96 4.69
N TRP A 94 -8.07 -5.31 3.87
CA TRP A 94 -8.72 -4.05 4.22
C TRP A 94 -10.02 -4.27 4.99
N ALA A 95 -10.32 -3.33 5.91
CA ALA A 95 -11.67 -3.23 6.47
C ALA A 95 -12.66 -2.70 5.41
N PRO A 96 -13.95 -3.10 5.46
CA PRO A 96 -14.92 -2.82 4.40
C PRO A 96 -15.14 -1.34 4.09
N ASP A 97 -15.01 -0.45 5.08
CA ASP A 97 -15.32 0.97 4.96
C ASP A 97 -14.07 1.86 4.77
N LYS A 98 -12.88 1.26 4.57
CA LYS A 98 -11.63 2.01 4.45
C LYS A 98 -11.73 3.16 3.44
N LEU A 99 -12.11 2.86 2.20
CA LEU A 99 -12.12 3.88 1.13
C LEU A 99 -13.22 4.92 1.35
N VAL A 100 -14.38 4.54 1.87
CA VAL A 100 -15.47 5.48 2.18
C VAL A 100 -15.04 6.49 3.24
N LEU A 101 -14.43 6.02 4.34
CA LEU A 101 -13.95 6.88 5.42
C LEU A 101 -12.86 7.84 4.94
N GLN A 102 -11.85 7.32 4.24
CA GLN A 102 -10.72 8.13 3.81
C GLN A 102 -11.07 9.13 2.72
N THR A 103 -11.91 8.75 1.75
CA THR A 103 -12.34 9.67 0.70
C THR A 103 -13.25 10.78 1.23
N ALA A 104 -14.11 10.49 2.21
CA ALA A 104 -14.91 11.50 2.88
C ALA A 104 -14.04 12.54 3.58
N VAL A 105 -12.97 12.12 4.24
CA VAL A 105 -12.02 13.04 4.90
C VAL A 105 -11.27 13.90 3.90
N LEU A 106 -10.79 13.33 2.77
CA LEU A 106 -10.13 14.11 1.71
C LEU A 106 -11.08 15.07 1.00
N ALA A 107 -12.37 14.71 0.89
CA ALA A 107 -13.38 15.60 0.29
C ALA A 107 -13.77 16.75 1.23
N GLY A 108 -13.80 16.49 2.53
CA GLY A 108 -14.14 17.49 3.57
C GLY A 108 -13.03 18.50 3.84
N ASP A 109 -11.78 18.18 3.49
CA ASP A 109 -10.63 19.08 3.65
C ASP A 109 -9.73 19.01 2.40
N PRO A 110 -9.92 19.92 1.44
CA PRO A 110 -9.12 19.97 0.22
C PRO A 110 -7.62 20.21 0.46
N THR A 111 -7.26 20.66 1.65
CA THR A 111 -5.86 20.89 2.01
C THR A 111 -5.14 19.61 2.39
N LEU A 112 -5.87 18.55 2.77
CA LEU A 112 -5.28 17.24 3.04
C LEU A 112 -4.89 16.54 1.75
N GLU A 113 -3.75 15.89 1.79
CA GLU A 113 -3.17 15.20 0.64
C GLU A 113 -3.10 13.69 0.86
N ALA A 114 -2.95 13.25 2.11
CA ALA A 114 -2.97 11.83 2.45
C ALA A 114 -3.74 11.56 3.74
N VAL A 115 -4.37 10.38 3.80
CA VAL A 115 -5.08 9.87 4.97
C VAL A 115 -4.60 8.47 5.28
N PHE A 116 -4.25 8.24 6.53
CA PHE A 116 -3.88 6.95 7.10
C PHE A 116 -4.95 6.50 8.10
N GLY A 117 -4.80 5.31 8.66
CA GLY A 117 -5.65 4.83 9.75
C GLY A 117 -4.95 3.77 10.58
N HIS A 118 -5.67 3.20 11.53
CA HIS A 118 -5.10 2.19 12.40
C HIS A 118 -4.99 0.84 11.70
N VAL A 119 -3.98 0.07 12.12
CA VAL A 119 -3.73 -1.31 11.74
C VAL A 119 -3.93 -2.22 12.94
N VAL A 120 -4.50 -3.39 12.71
CA VAL A 120 -4.54 -4.48 13.67
C VAL A 120 -3.77 -5.70 13.13
N PRO A 121 -2.75 -6.21 13.83
CA PRO A 121 -2.12 -7.47 13.44
C PRO A 121 -3.05 -8.64 13.78
N PHE A 122 -3.14 -9.64 12.88
CA PHE A 122 -3.92 -10.84 13.14
C PHE A 122 -3.17 -12.10 12.66
N TRP A 123 -3.49 -13.22 13.27
CA TRP A 123 -2.93 -14.54 12.97
C TRP A 123 -4.00 -15.61 13.16
N GLU A 124 -3.69 -16.85 12.81
CA GLU A 124 -4.59 -17.95 13.06
C GLU A 124 -4.89 -18.07 14.56
N GLY A 125 -6.16 -17.95 14.92
CA GLY A 125 -6.62 -18.03 16.32
C GLY A 125 -6.56 -16.73 17.13
N GLY A 126 -6.20 -15.57 16.56
CA GLY A 126 -6.21 -14.32 17.32
C GLY A 126 -5.84 -13.06 16.56
N GLU A 127 -5.95 -11.95 17.27
CA GLU A 127 -5.51 -10.64 16.78
C GLU A 127 -4.85 -9.82 17.91
N GLY A 128 -4.00 -8.88 17.53
CA GLY A 128 -3.33 -7.99 18.47
C GLY A 128 -4.10 -6.70 18.73
N LYS A 129 -3.43 -5.75 19.36
CA LYS A 129 -4.00 -4.41 19.61
C LYS A 129 -3.92 -3.54 18.35
N ALA A 130 -4.97 -2.76 18.11
CA ALA A 130 -4.97 -1.74 17.09
C ALA A 130 -3.96 -0.63 17.44
N MET A 131 -3.24 -0.14 16.43
CA MET A 131 -2.27 0.94 16.58
C MET A 131 -2.26 1.85 15.35
N PRO A 132 -1.81 3.11 15.46
CA PRO A 132 -1.58 3.97 14.31
C PRO A 132 -0.64 3.29 13.31
N GLY A 133 -1.00 3.29 12.04
CA GLY A 133 -0.26 2.60 10.98
C GLY A 133 0.12 3.52 9.82
N PRO A 134 1.18 4.35 9.91
CA PRO A 134 1.64 5.16 8.78
C PRO A 134 2.40 4.28 7.77
N VAL A 135 1.69 3.35 7.16
CA VAL A 135 2.21 2.37 6.20
C VAL A 135 1.39 2.40 4.90
N PRO A 136 1.95 1.94 3.75
CA PRO A 136 1.22 1.94 2.48
C PRO A 136 -0.15 1.26 2.55
N GLY A 137 -0.28 0.16 3.28
CA GLY A 137 -1.53 -0.58 3.42
C GLY A 137 -2.68 0.23 4.03
N THR A 138 -2.38 1.23 4.86
CA THR A 138 -3.38 2.15 5.42
C THR A 138 -3.54 3.43 4.60
N MET A 139 -2.62 3.76 3.71
CA MET A 139 -2.58 5.03 2.99
C MET A 139 -3.68 5.13 1.92
N LEU A 140 -4.29 6.30 1.84
CA LEU A 140 -4.96 6.85 0.65
C LEU A 140 -4.36 8.22 0.40
N ILE A 141 -3.86 8.48 -0.80
CA ILE A 141 -3.13 9.70 -1.13
C ILE A 141 -3.57 10.28 -2.48
N ARG A 142 -3.57 11.60 -2.61
CA ARG A 142 -3.72 12.26 -3.91
C ARG A 142 -2.53 11.93 -4.80
N ARG A 143 -2.78 11.55 -6.05
CA ARG A 143 -1.72 11.23 -7.01
C ARG A 143 -0.70 12.37 -7.13
N GLU A 144 -1.15 13.61 -7.24
CA GLU A 144 -0.28 14.78 -7.34
C GLU A 144 0.71 14.89 -6.16
N ALA A 145 0.25 14.60 -4.94
CA ALA A 145 1.11 14.59 -3.77
C ALA A 145 2.12 13.43 -3.82
N PHE A 146 1.69 12.23 -4.24
CA PHE A 146 2.59 11.09 -4.41
C PHE A 146 3.66 11.38 -5.46
N ASP A 147 3.27 11.94 -6.61
CA ASP A 147 4.19 12.26 -7.72
C ASP A 147 5.20 13.34 -7.31
N ARG A 148 4.78 14.31 -6.49
CA ARG A 148 5.65 15.36 -5.93
C ARG A 148 6.70 14.79 -4.96
N VAL A 149 6.34 13.83 -4.12
CA VAL A 149 7.25 13.14 -3.20
C VAL A 149 8.21 12.22 -3.96
N GLY A 150 7.75 11.68 -5.09
CA GLY A 150 8.41 10.65 -5.86
C GLY A 150 8.06 9.23 -5.38
N GLY A 151 8.42 8.24 -6.18
CA GLY A 151 8.13 6.83 -5.93
C GLY A 151 8.84 6.25 -4.70
N PHE A 152 8.54 5.00 -4.41
CA PHE A 152 9.25 4.22 -3.39
C PHE A 152 10.69 3.91 -3.83
N ASP A 153 11.61 3.80 -2.88
CA ASP A 153 12.96 3.32 -3.16
C ASP A 153 12.90 1.88 -3.69
N GLU A 154 13.64 1.62 -4.77
CA GLU A 154 13.67 0.31 -5.42
C GLU A 154 14.86 -0.56 -4.98
N ASP A 155 15.77 -0.05 -4.15
CA ASP A 155 16.83 -0.88 -3.56
C ASP A 155 16.17 -1.93 -2.64
N PRO A 156 16.37 -3.23 -2.90
CA PRO A 156 15.79 -4.29 -2.07
C PRO A 156 16.21 -4.25 -0.59
N ARG A 157 17.32 -3.55 -0.28
CA ARG A 157 17.82 -3.36 1.09
C ARG A 157 17.17 -2.19 1.79
N ALA A 158 16.57 -1.26 1.05
CA ALA A 158 15.93 -0.09 1.62
C ALA A 158 14.66 -0.50 2.39
N LYS A 159 14.35 0.27 3.41
CA LYS A 159 13.02 0.27 4.04
C LYS A 159 12.17 1.29 3.30
N GLU A 160 11.75 0.92 2.10
CA GLU A 160 11.09 1.78 1.11
C GLU A 160 9.90 2.57 1.67
N THR A 161 9.18 1.97 2.61
CA THR A 161 8.04 2.61 3.29
C THR A 161 8.49 3.73 4.23
N VAL A 162 9.56 3.50 4.99
CA VAL A 162 10.07 4.47 5.96
C VAL A 162 10.70 5.65 5.23
N ASP A 163 11.52 5.40 4.22
CA ASP A 163 12.13 6.45 3.40
C ASP A 163 11.05 7.31 2.73
N TRP A 164 10.06 6.67 2.10
CA TRP A 164 8.98 7.40 1.45
C TRP A 164 8.21 8.30 2.43
N TYR A 165 7.88 7.78 3.62
CA TYR A 165 7.15 8.54 4.64
C TYR A 165 7.97 9.74 5.14
N LEU A 166 9.28 9.58 5.35
CA LEU A 166 10.17 10.67 5.74
C LEU A 166 10.25 11.74 4.64
N ARG A 167 10.39 11.36 3.37
CA ARG A 167 10.36 12.30 2.24
C ARG A 167 9.04 13.04 2.14
N ALA A 168 7.94 12.38 2.36
CA ALA A 168 6.62 12.99 2.35
C ALA A 168 6.47 14.04 3.46
N MET A 169 6.95 13.75 4.68
CA MET A 169 6.99 14.71 5.79
C MET A 169 7.90 15.89 5.48
N GLU A 170 9.09 15.65 4.95
CA GLU A 170 10.05 16.67 4.56
C GLU A 170 9.51 17.57 3.44
N GLY A 171 8.76 17.00 2.50
CA GLY A 171 8.07 17.69 1.42
C GLY A 171 6.77 18.38 1.82
N GLY A 172 6.43 18.40 3.13
CA GLY A 172 5.27 19.11 3.66
C GLY A 172 3.93 18.50 3.25
N VAL A 173 3.87 17.21 2.92
CA VAL A 173 2.59 16.51 2.64
C VAL A 173 1.68 16.58 3.86
N ARG A 174 0.50 17.14 3.69
CA ARG A 174 -0.49 17.26 4.77
C ARG A 174 -1.24 15.95 4.94
N MET A 175 -1.04 15.33 6.10
CA MET A 175 -1.52 13.97 6.39
C MET A 175 -2.48 13.99 7.59
N ARG A 176 -3.46 13.09 7.59
CA ARG A 176 -4.35 12.83 8.74
C ARG A 176 -4.34 11.35 9.08
N MET A 177 -4.27 11.02 10.36
CA MET A 177 -4.45 9.68 10.89
C MET A 177 -5.87 9.53 11.43
N LEU A 178 -6.62 8.54 10.90
CA LEU A 178 -7.93 8.15 11.40
C LEU A 178 -7.77 7.21 12.59
N PRO A 179 -8.65 7.28 13.60
CA PRO A 179 -8.64 6.33 14.73
C PRO A 179 -9.23 4.96 14.36
N GLU A 180 -9.92 4.86 13.23
CA GLU A 180 -10.55 3.63 12.78
C GLU A 180 -9.52 2.60 12.32
N VAL A 181 -9.77 1.33 12.65
CA VAL A 181 -9.03 0.20 12.11
C VAL A 181 -9.50 -0.04 10.67
N ILE A 182 -8.64 0.30 9.73
CA ILE A 182 -8.93 0.19 8.28
C ILE A 182 -8.07 -0.87 7.58
N TYR A 183 -7.14 -1.48 8.30
CA TYR A 183 -6.19 -2.43 7.76
C TYR A 183 -5.90 -3.55 8.78
N ARG A 184 -5.98 -4.78 8.32
CA ARG A 184 -5.65 -5.98 9.08
C ARG A 184 -4.38 -6.59 8.49
N ARG A 185 -3.31 -6.58 9.27
CA ARG A 185 -2.01 -7.11 8.88
C ARG A 185 -1.89 -8.56 9.32
N ARG A 186 -1.72 -9.46 8.37
CA ARG A 186 -1.54 -10.88 8.67
C ARG A 186 -0.12 -11.15 9.18
N ILE A 187 -0.04 -11.92 10.26
CA ILE A 187 1.23 -12.38 10.83
C ILE A 187 1.39 -13.87 10.52
N HIS A 188 2.39 -14.21 9.73
CA HIS A 188 2.77 -15.59 9.39
C HIS A 188 4.28 -15.72 9.20
N GLY A 189 4.81 -16.97 9.16
CA GLY A 189 6.25 -17.22 9.12
C GLY A 189 7.01 -16.65 7.92
N ASP A 190 6.29 -16.31 6.85
CA ASP A 190 6.86 -15.77 5.61
C ASP A 190 6.88 -14.24 5.54
N ASN A 191 6.34 -13.54 6.55
CA ASN A 191 6.40 -12.08 6.56
C ASN A 191 7.84 -11.58 6.50
N ARG A 192 8.12 -10.69 5.55
CA ARG A 192 9.45 -10.10 5.35
C ARG A 192 9.99 -9.46 6.64
N GLY A 193 9.18 -8.72 7.38
CA GLY A 193 9.57 -8.06 8.62
C GLY A 193 9.92 -9.02 9.77
N ILE A 194 9.46 -10.28 9.72
CA ILE A 194 9.82 -11.32 10.70
C ILE A 194 11.12 -12.01 10.29
N ARG A 195 11.29 -12.27 9.00
CA ARG A 195 12.50 -12.91 8.45
C ARG A 195 13.72 -11.99 8.50
N GLU A 196 13.52 -10.71 8.19
CA GLU A 196 14.56 -9.69 8.15
C GLU A 196 14.52 -8.83 9.41
N ARG A 197 15.06 -9.31 10.53
CA ARG A 197 15.28 -8.51 11.76
C ARG A 197 16.39 -7.47 11.59
N ASP A 198 16.56 -6.96 10.39
CA ASP A 198 17.63 -6.03 10.03
C ASP A 198 17.25 -4.58 10.38
N MET A 199 17.99 -4.00 11.33
CA MET A 199 17.91 -2.58 11.66
C MET A 199 18.68 -1.70 10.67
N GLY A 200 19.55 -2.26 9.84
CA GLY A 200 20.40 -1.50 8.92
C GLY A 200 19.64 -0.66 7.92
N GLY A 201 18.55 -1.21 7.35
CA GLY A 201 17.70 -0.46 6.44
C GLY A 201 16.97 0.74 7.08
N TYR A 202 16.63 0.66 8.37
CA TYR A 202 16.08 1.82 9.10
C TYR A 202 17.14 2.90 9.30
N LEU A 203 18.36 2.52 9.65
CA LEU A 203 19.47 3.46 9.82
C LEU A 203 19.82 4.14 8.50
N LEU A 204 19.79 3.43 7.38
CA LEU A 204 19.99 4.00 6.04
C LEU A 204 18.92 5.05 5.70
N ALA A 205 17.64 4.76 5.92
CA ALA A 205 16.56 5.71 5.68
C ALA A 205 16.68 6.96 6.57
N LEU A 206 16.99 6.80 7.84
CA LEU A 206 17.21 7.91 8.77
C LEU A 206 18.42 8.76 8.39
N LYS A 207 19.54 8.12 8.01
CA LYS A 207 20.74 8.82 7.53
C LYS A 207 20.43 9.65 6.27
N ALA A 208 19.77 9.06 5.27
CA ALA A 208 19.36 9.77 4.06
C ALA A 208 18.46 10.97 4.38
N SER A 209 17.53 10.85 5.34
CA SER A 209 16.70 11.95 5.82
C SER A 209 17.53 13.08 6.45
N LEU A 210 18.50 12.74 7.29
CA LEU A 210 19.39 13.74 7.92
C LEU A 210 20.26 14.45 6.87
N ASP A 211 20.76 13.72 5.87
CA ASP A 211 21.60 14.29 4.80
C ASP A 211 20.78 15.23 3.88
N ARG A 212 19.48 14.98 3.67
CA ARG A 212 18.58 15.90 2.91
C ARG A 212 18.25 17.20 3.65
N ARG A 213 18.40 17.23 4.98
CA ARG A 213 18.10 18.41 5.82
C ARG A 213 19.31 19.34 6.02
N ARG A 214 20.47 18.95 5.52
CA ARG A 214 21.72 19.75 5.53
C ARG A 214 21.86 20.58 4.27
#